data_60827f0915fea779be5655ee108c8505
#
_entry.id   60827f0915fea779be5655ee108c8505
#
_cell.length_a   1.000
_cell.length_b   1.000
_cell.length_c   1.000
_cell.angle_alpha   90.00
_cell.angle_beta   90.00
_cell.angle_gamma   90.00
#
_symmetry.space_group_name_H-M   'P 1'
#
loop_
_entity.id
_entity.type
_entity.pdbx_description
1 polymer ?
#
loop_
_entity_poly.entity_id
_entity_poly.type
_entity_poly.pdbx_seq_one_letter_code
_entity_poly.pdbx_strand_id
1 'polypeptide(L)'
;TQRYMSFHQARGETEKQKQLFNNSLILHAILRLLLIAALEIAGLFLFDGFLNIAPDRIGAAKIVYQFTILMLCCAFMAAPFRALLISHENIVYISAIDVINGVLKIIIAVAIARSDADRLIFYAALMSCVPLFDLLAFSIYDYIKYEECSTPKLKHFDKQYIYSLSSFAGWTLYSTGCIIGRTQGIAIVLNKFMGATINAAYGIALQVNGAVSFISQSLLNAMNPQIVKAEGAGNRQRVLRLSEIASKFGFLLLALLVIPLVMEMAQVLKLWLNEYPPGTV
;
A
#
# COMPACT_ATOMS: atom_id res chain seq x y z
N THR A 1 6.07 -10.58 -5.91
CA THR A 1 5.44 -11.89 -5.53
C THR A 1 4.20 -12.15 -6.38
N GLN A 2 3.15 -11.29 -6.37
CA GLN A 2 1.88 -11.44 -7.09
C GLN A 2 2.07 -11.84 -8.56
N ARG A 3 2.86 -11.09 -9.35
CA ARG A 3 3.10 -11.36 -10.77
C ARG A 3 3.61 -12.77 -11.05
N TYR A 4 4.61 -13.21 -10.29
CA TYR A 4 5.20 -14.53 -10.46
C TYR A 4 4.23 -15.64 -10.04
N MET A 5 3.43 -15.42 -8.98
CA MET A 5 2.40 -16.37 -8.55
C MET A 5 1.32 -16.55 -9.61
N SER A 6 0.75 -15.45 -10.13
CA SER A 6 -0.26 -15.52 -11.19
C SER A 6 0.27 -16.19 -12.46
N PHE A 7 1.56 -15.98 -12.80
CA PHE A 7 2.19 -16.59 -13.97
C PHE A 7 2.31 -18.13 -13.82
N HIS A 8 2.82 -18.61 -12.68
CA HIS A 8 2.94 -20.06 -12.44
C HIS A 8 1.59 -20.73 -12.23
N GLN A 9 0.61 -20.04 -11.66
CA GLN A 9 -0.75 -20.53 -11.51
C GLN A 9 -1.39 -20.82 -12.87
N ALA A 10 -1.23 -19.91 -13.85
CA ALA A 10 -1.75 -20.10 -15.20
C ALA A 10 -1.17 -21.32 -15.91
N ARG A 11 0.02 -21.77 -15.49
CA ARG A 11 0.69 -22.98 -16.04
C ARG A 11 0.40 -24.25 -15.26
N GLY A 12 -0.36 -24.19 -14.17
CA GLY A 12 -0.64 -25.33 -13.30
C GLY A 12 0.59 -25.82 -12.52
N GLU A 13 1.62 -24.98 -12.36
CA GLU A 13 2.89 -25.34 -11.74
C GLU A 13 2.85 -25.16 -10.21
N THR A 14 1.99 -25.93 -9.51
CA THR A 14 1.72 -25.79 -8.07
C THR A 14 2.98 -25.88 -7.20
N GLU A 15 3.91 -26.79 -7.53
CA GLU A 15 5.16 -26.92 -6.76
C GLU A 15 6.06 -25.69 -6.89
N LYS A 16 6.10 -25.03 -8.04
CA LYS A 16 6.82 -23.77 -8.22
C LYS A 16 6.14 -22.62 -7.47
N GLN A 17 4.81 -22.64 -7.39
CA GLN A 17 4.07 -21.66 -6.56
C GLN A 17 4.40 -21.84 -5.07
N LYS A 18 4.45 -23.09 -4.55
CA LYS A 18 4.88 -23.37 -3.17
C LYS A 18 6.29 -22.85 -2.90
N GLN A 19 7.22 -23.14 -3.82
CA GLN A 19 8.61 -22.66 -3.71
C GLN A 19 8.67 -21.14 -3.74
N LEU A 20 7.94 -20.49 -4.64
CA LEU A 20 7.89 -19.05 -4.77
C LEU A 20 7.29 -18.38 -3.52
N PHE A 21 6.20 -18.93 -2.97
CA PHE A 21 5.57 -18.45 -1.74
C PHE A 21 6.54 -18.55 -0.57
N ASN A 22 7.19 -19.72 -0.40
CA ASN A 22 8.20 -19.95 0.63
C ASN A 22 9.37 -18.95 0.55
N ASN A 23 9.93 -18.76 -0.65
CA ASN A 23 11.02 -17.80 -0.88
C ASN A 23 10.56 -16.35 -0.65
N SER A 24 9.31 -16.02 -1.00
CA SER A 24 8.72 -14.72 -0.72
C SER A 24 8.58 -14.45 0.77
N LEU A 25 8.11 -15.42 1.56
CA LEU A 25 8.02 -15.31 3.02
C LEU A 25 9.40 -15.09 3.65
N ILE A 26 10.41 -15.88 3.23
CA ILE A 26 11.79 -15.73 3.72
C ILE A 26 12.33 -14.33 3.38
N LEU A 27 12.14 -13.88 2.14
CA LEU A 27 12.59 -12.56 1.71
C LEU A 27 11.94 -11.44 2.53
N HIS A 28 10.60 -11.51 2.73
CA HIS A 28 9.89 -10.51 3.54
C HIS A 28 10.30 -10.56 5.00
N ALA A 29 10.61 -11.74 5.55
CA ALA A 29 11.13 -11.85 6.91
C ALA A 29 12.52 -11.19 7.05
N ILE A 30 13.43 -11.40 6.08
CA ILE A 30 14.73 -10.74 6.04
C ILE A 30 14.58 -9.23 5.92
N LEU A 31 13.76 -8.77 4.96
CA LEU A 31 13.53 -7.34 4.75
C LEU A 31 12.89 -6.69 5.98
N ARG A 32 11.99 -7.39 6.68
CA ARG A 32 11.42 -6.92 7.94
C ARG A 32 12.49 -6.72 9.01
N LEU A 33 13.40 -7.66 9.18
CA LEU A 33 14.50 -7.53 10.15
C LEU A 33 15.43 -6.36 9.81
N LEU A 34 15.75 -6.19 8.53
CA LEU A 34 16.55 -5.04 8.06
C LEU A 34 15.79 -3.72 8.28
N LEU A 35 14.49 -3.69 8.04
CA LEU A 35 13.64 -2.52 8.28
C LEU A 35 13.61 -2.16 9.77
N ILE A 36 13.41 -3.14 10.66
CA ILE A 36 13.45 -2.92 12.10
C ILE A 36 14.80 -2.32 12.50
N ALA A 37 15.91 -2.94 12.09
CA ALA A 37 17.26 -2.45 12.42
C ALA A 37 17.47 -1.01 11.92
N ALA A 38 17.06 -0.71 10.68
CA ALA A 38 17.18 0.62 10.11
C ALA A 38 16.33 1.67 10.87
N LEU A 39 15.09 1.30 11.23
CA LEU A 39 14.20 2.20 11.97
C LEU A 39 14.68 2.39 13.42
N GLU A 40 15.16 1.34 14.11
CA GLU A 40 15.71 1.49 15.46
C GLU A 40 16.94 2.41 15.46
N ILE A 41 17.85 2.23 14.50
CA ILE A 41 19.00 3.13 14.31
C ILE A 41 18.52 4.57 14.03
N ALA A 42 17.57 4.74 13.11
CA ALA A 42 16.99 6.06 12.82
C ALA A 42 16.33 6.68 14.05
N GLY A 43 15.65 5.87 14.89
CA GLY A 43 15.04 6.32 16.13
C GLY A 43 16.05 6.93 17.10
N LEU A 44 17.25 6.38 17.20
CA LEU A 44 18.31 6.95 18.05
C LEU A 44 18.62 8.40 17.63
N PHE A 45 18.79 8.65 16.32
CA PHE A 45 19.07 10.00 15.82
C PHE A 45 17.85 10.93 15.90
N LEU A 46 16.64 10.42 15.64
CA LEU A 46 15.41 11.23 15.65
C LEU A 46 15.12 11.81 17.03
N PHE A 47 15.33 11.04 18.10
CA PHE A 47 15.04 11.44 19.47
C PHE A 47 16.24 12.10 20.18
N ASP A 48 17.40 12.13 19.56
CA ASP A 48 18.63 12.78 20.08
C ASP A 48 18.74 14.24 19.62
N GLY A 49 17.61 14.95 19.61
CA GLY A 49 17.55 16.39 19.32
C GLY A 49 17.28 16.77 17.87
N PHE A 50 17.11 15.80 16.94
CA PHE A 50 16.72 16.11 15.56
C PHE A 50 15.25 16.56 15.46
N LEU A 51 14.36 15.94 16.23
CA LEU A 51 12.96 16.32 16.30
C LEU A 51 12.73 17.33 17.44
N ASN A 52 12.06 18.43 17.13
CA ASN A 52 11.67 19.41 18.13
C ASN A 52 10.38 18.93 18.85
N ILE A 53 10.57 18.06 19.84
CA ILE A 53 9.49 17.49 20.65
C ILE A 53 9.57 18.10 22.05
N ALA A 54 8.43 18.50 22.62
CA ALA A 54 8.36 18.99 23.99
C ALA A 54 8.91 17.92 24.97
N PRO A 55 9.77 18.28 25.94
CA PRO A 55 10.46 17.30 26.79
C PRO A 55 9.53 16.35 27.54
N ASP A 56 8.37 16.81 27.97
CA ASP A 56 7.32 16.01 28.62
C ASP A 56 6.66 15.00 27.69
N ARG A 57 6.76 15.16 26.38
CA ARG A 57 6.13 14.31 25.35
C ARG A 57 7.10 13.33 24.68
N ILE A 58 8.41 13.40 24.96
CA ILE A 58 9.42 12.52 24.34
C ILE A 58 9.10 11.04 24.67
N GLY A 59 8.69 10.73 25.90
CA GLY A 59 8.33 9.36 26.29
C GLY A 59 7.14 8.82 25.46
N ALA A 60 6.09 9.64 25.31
CA ALA A 60 4.95 9.29 24.47
C ALA A 60 5.34 9.10 23.01
N ALA A 61 6.17 9.98 22.47
CA ALA A 61 6.66 9.90 21.09
C ALA A 61 7.46 8.62 20.83
N LYS A 62 8.33 8.20 21.75
CA LYS A 62 9.06 6.92 21.66
C LYS A 62 8.12 5.72 21.64
N ILE A 63 7.10 5.70 22.48
CA ILE A 63 6.11 4.62 22.49
C ILE A 63 5.35 4.56 21.16
N VAL A 64 4.90 5.71 20.66
CA VAL A 64 4.23 5.80 19.34
C VAL A 64 5.13 5.33 18.21
N TYR A 65 6.42 5.66 18.28
CA TYR A 65 7.40 5.20 17.31
C TYR A 65 7.50 3.66 17.27
N GLN A 66 7.53 3.01 18.44
CA GLN A 66 7.55 1.55 18.54
C GLN A 66 6.26 0.91 17.96
N PHE A 67 5.09 1.49 18.24
CA PHE A 67 3.86 1.04 17.58
C PHE A 67 3.89 1.22 16.07
N THR A 68 4.50 2.30 15.56
CA THR A 68 4.68 2.51 14.12
C THR A 68 5.58 1.45 13.49
N ILE A 69 6.67 1.08 14.15
CA ILE A 69 7.53 -0.04 13.71
C ILE A 69 6.73 -1.35 13.67
N LEU A 70 5.94 -1.63 14.71
CA LEU A 70 5.09 -2.81 14.76
C LEU A 70 4.08 -2.84 13.59
N MET A 71 3.42 -1.71 13.29
CA MET A 71 2.49 -1.57 12.17
C MET A 71 3.17 -1.91 10.85
N LEU A 72 4.35 -1.35 10.59
CA LEU A 72 5.12 -1.61 9.37
C LEU A 72 5.53 -3.08 9.27
N CYS A 73 5.96 -3.68 10.37
CA CYS A 73 6.34 -5.09 10.42
C CYS A 73 5.17 -6.03 10.08
N CYS A 74 3.98 -5.76 10.62
CA CYS A 74 2.78 -6.53 10.32
C CYS A 74 2.38 -6.37 8.84
N ALA A 75 2.36 -5.14 8.33
CA ALA A 75 2.04 -4.84 6.93
C ALA A 75 3.01 -5.54 5.96
N PHE A 76 4.31 -5.54 6.27
CA PHE A 76 5.32 -6.24 5.46
C PHE A 76 5.09 -7.75 5.42
N MET A 77 4.73 -8.36 6.55
CA MET A 77 4.46 -9.79 6.63
C MET A 77 3.10 -10.18 6.02
N ALA A 78 2.14 -9.28 5.97
CA ALA A 78 0.85 -9.51 5.31
C ALA A 78 0.97 -9.50 3.77
N ALA A 79 1.99 -8.83 3.21
CA ALA A 79 2.13 -8.65 1.76
C ALA A 79 2.22 -9.94 0.94
N PRO A 80 2.96 -11.01 1.32
CA PRO A 80 2.96 -12.28 0.59
C PRO A 80 1.60 -12.97 0.55
N PHE A 81 0.86 -12.95 1.66
CA PHE A 81 -0.47 -13.53 1.77
C PHE A 81 -1.47 -12.78 0.89
N ARG A 82 -1.49 -11.45 0.99
CA ARG A 82 -2.32 -10.62 0.10
C ARG A 82 -1.99 -10.85 -1.39
N ALA A 83 -0.72 -11.07 -1.73
CA ALA A 83 -0.30 -11.39 -3.09
C ALA A 83 -0.82 -12.76 -3.56
N LEU A 84 -0.91 -13.75 -2.66
CA LEU A 84 -1.50 -15.06 -2.94
C LEU A 84 -3.00 -14.93 -3.22
N LEU A 85 -3.75 -14.23 -2.38
CA LEU A 85 -5.17 -13.93 -2.59
C LEU A 85 -5.43 -13.26 -3.94
N ILE A 86 -4.63 -12.26 -4.30
CA ILE A 86 -4.77 -11.57 -5.58
C ILE A 86 -4.45 -12.51 -6.75
N SER A 87 -3.46 -13.39 -6.62
CA SER A 87 -3.14 -14.35 -7.68
C SER A 87 -4.28 -15.34 -7.93
N HIS A 88 -5.02 -15.70 -6.88
CA HIS A 88 -6.24 -16.52 -6.96
C HIS A 88 -7.51 -15.71 -7.31
N GLU A 89 -7.37 -14.42 -7.63
CA GLU A 89 -8.47 -13.50 -7.96
C GLU A 89 -9.51 -13.38 -6.83
N ASN A 90 -9.12 -13.69 -5.59
CA ASN A 90 -10.01 -13.61 -4.42
C ASN A 90 -10.08 -12.17 -3.89
N ILE A 91 -10.51 -11.25 -4.77
CA ILE A 91 -10.61 -9.82 -4.49
C ILE A 91 -11.76 -9.53 -3.53
N VAL A 92 -12.80 -10.38 -3.55
CA VAL A 92 -13.97 -10.22 -2.67
C VAL A 92 -13.54 -10.32 -1.20
N TYR A 93 -12.70 -11.30 -0.86
CA TYR A 93 -12.19 -11.44 0.51
C TYR A 93 -11.34 -10.24 0.93
N ILE A 94 -10.43 -9.81 0.05
CA ILE A 94 -9.60 -8.62 0.30
C ILE A 94 -10.49 -7.39 0.55
N SER A 95 -11.49 -7.17 -0.31
CA SER A 95 -12.41 -6.03 -0.17
C SER A 95 -13.24 -6.09 1.11
N ALA A 96 -13.65 -7.28 1.54
CA ALA A 96 -14.36 -7.46 2.81
C ALA A 96 -13.47 -7.05 4.00
N ILE A 97 -12.21 -7.48 4.01
CA ILE A 97 -11.23 -7.07 5.05
C ILE A 97 -10.98 -5.56 4.98
N ASP A 98 -10.82 -4.97 3.79
CA ASP A 98 -10.62 -3.52 3.63
C ASP A 98 -11.84 -2.72 4.16
N VAL A 99 -13.08 -3.20 4.00
CA VAL A 99 -14.29 -2.61 4.60
C VAL A 99 -14.27 -2.74 6.12
N ILE A 100 -13.93 -3.91 6.66
CA ILE A 100 -13.81 -4.12 8.12
C ILE A 100 -12.76 -3.16 8.69
N ASN A 101 -11.63 -2.97 8.02
CA ASN A 101 -10.61 -2.01 8.41
C ASN A 101 -11.13 -0.57 8.45
N GLY A 102 -11.95 -0.19 7.48
CA GLY A 102 -12.63 1.10 7.47
C GLY A 102 -13.51 1.30 8.71
N VAL A 103 -14.33 0.30 9.04
CA VAL A 103 -15.19 0.31 10.24
C VAL A 103 -14.34 0.34 11.52
N LEU A 104 -13.28 -0.49 11.61
CA LEU A 104 -12.38 -0.49 12.77
C LEU A 104 -11.75 0.89 13.00
N LYS A 105 -11.30 1.57 11.95
CA LYS A 105 -10.73 2.93 12.07
C LYS A 105 -11.75 3.94 12.58
N ILE A 106 -13.02 3.83 12.19
CA ILE A 106 -14.09 4.68 12.72
C ILE A 106 -14.32 4.37 14.21
N ILE A 107 -14.40 3.09 14.60
CA ILE A 107 -14.54 2.69 15.99
C ILE A 107 -13.38 3.22 16.84
N ILE A 108 -12.14 3.09 16.33
CA ILE A 108 -10.93 3.63 16.98
C ILE A 108 -11.04 5.14 17.16
N ALA A 109 -11.46 5.88 16.16
CA ALA A 109 -11.63 7.34 16.25
C ALA A 109 -12.65 7.73 17.34
N VAL A 110 -13.79 7.02 17.42
CA VAL A 110 -14.81 7.24 18.45
C VAL A 110 -14.30 6.85 19.85
N ALA A 111 -13.56 5.75 19.96
CA ALA A 111 -12.98 5.30 21.22
C ALA A 111 -11.99 6.32 21.80
N ILE A 112 -11.14 6.90 20.92
CA ILE A 112 -10.16 7.93 21.32
C ILE A 112 -10.87 9.20 21.80
N ALA A 113 -11.94 9.60 21.11
CA ALA A 113 -12.71 10.80 21.48
C ALA A 113 -13.32 10.69 22.90
N ARG A 114 -13.58 9.47 23.37
CA ARG A 114 -14.18 9.16 24.69
C ARG A 114 -13.17 8.75 25.75
N SER A 115 -11.90 8.63 25.41
CA SER A 115 -10.85 8.19 26.33
C SER A 115 -10.23 9.34 27.10
N ASP A 116 -10.01 9.13 28.40
CA ASP A 116 -9.25 10.02 29.27
C ASP A 116 -7.74 9.73 29.28
N ALA A 117 -7.31 8.66 28.59
CA ALA A 117 -5.91 8.29 28.46
C ALA A 117 -5.15 9.24 27.50
N ASP A 118 -3.82 9.15 27.50
CA ASP A 118 -3.02 9.87 26.50
C ASP A 118 -3.45 9.47 25.09
N ARG A 119 -4.18 10.39 24.45
CA ARG A 119 -4.82 10.17 23.14
C ARG A 119 -3.82 9.74 22.07
N LEU A 120 -2.59 10.22 22.15
CA LEU A 120 -1.55 9.90 21.17
C LEU A 120 -1.09 8.44 21.30
N ILE A 121 -0.79 7.98 22.51
CA ILE A 121 -0.37 6.61 22.77
C ILE A 121 -1.52 5.65 22.50
N PHE A 122 -2.72 5.98 22.96
CA PHE A 122 -3.91 5.16 22.78
C PHE A 122 -4.26 5.01 21.29
N TYR A 123 -4.16 6.11 20.52
CA TYR A 123 -4.30 6.08 19.06
C TYR A 123 -3.31 5.13 18.40
N ALA A 124 -2.02 5.26 18.71
CA ALA A 124 -0.98 4.43 18.10
C ALA A 124 -1.16 2.94 18.43
N ALA A 125 -1.52 2.63 19.69
CA ALA A 125 -1.79 1.26 20.12
C ALA A 125 -2.97 0.64 19.38
N LEU A 126 -4.11 1.32 19.31
CA LEU A 126 -5.29 0.82 18.60
C LEU A 126 -5.07 0.72 17.09
N MET A 127 -4.41 1.71 16.49
CA MET A 127 -4.09 1.69 15.06
C MET A 127 -3.11 0.57 14.69
N SER A 128 -2.25 0.14 15.61
CA SER A 128 -1.35 -1.00 15.38
C SER A 128 -2.10 -2.34 15.31
N CYS A 129 -3.29 -2.43 15.88
CA CYS A 129 -4.13 -3.62 15.78
C CYS A 129 -4.67 -3.86 14.35
N VAL A 130 -4.81 -2.81 13.54
CA VAL A 130 -5.36 -2.94 12.18
C VAL A 130 -4.46 -3.78 11.27
N PRO A 131 -3.16 -3.47 11.05
CA PRO A 131 -2.30 -4.31 10.23
C PRO A 131 -1.99 -5.66 10.89
N LEU A 132 -2.10 -5.79 12.20
CA LEU A 132 -2.03 -7.09 12.87
C LEU A 132 -3.26 -7.96 12.51
N PHE A 133 -4.45 -7.36 12.52
CA PHE A 133 -5.67 -8.03 12.06
C PHE A 133 -5.55 -8.45 10.59
N ASP A 134 -5.02 -7.60 9.70
CA ASP A 134 -4.79 -7.94 8.30
C ASP A 134 -3.87 -9.15 8.16
N LEU A 135 -2.74 -9.14 8.87
CA LEU A 135 -1.78 -10.24 8.85
C LEU A 135 -2.45 -11.55 9.28
N LEU A 136 -3.21 -11.53 10.37
CA LEU A 136 -3.90 -12.72 10.88
C LEU A 136 -5.01 -13.17 9.94
N ALA A 137 -5.86 -12.27 9.46
CA ALA A 137 -6.98 -12.58 8.58
C ALA A 137 -6.49 -13.20 7.25
N PHE A 138 -5.50 -12.59 6.60
CA PHE A 138 -4.97 -13.11 5.35
C PHE A 138 -4.20 -14.41 5.56
N SER A 139 -3.33 -14.50 6.57
CA SER A 139 -2.57 -15.72 6.82
C SER A 139 -3.44 -16.92 7.17
N ILE A 140 -4.41 -16.75 8.09
CA ILE A 140 -5.30 -17.85 8.50
C ILE A 140 -6.12 -18.34 7.30
N TYR A 141 -6.69 -17.42 6.53
CA TYR A 141 -7.47 -17.78 5.35
C TYR A 141 -6.64 -18.53 4.31
N ASP A 142 -5.43 -18.04 4.01
CA ASP A 142 -4.54 -18.64 3.02
C ASP A 142 -4.06 -20.03 3.45
N TYR A 143 -3.71 -20.21 4.73
CA TYR A 143 -3.31 -21.53 5.27
C TYR A 143 -4.44 -22.56 5.23
N ILE A 144 -5.69 -22.12 5.36
CA ILE A 144 -6.85 -23.04 5.30
C ILE A 144 -7.23 -23.37 3.86
N LYS A 145 -7.14 -22.38 2.96
CA LYS A 145 -7.73 -22.46 1.62
C LYS A 145 -6.76 -22.88 0.52
N TYR A 146 -5.48 -22.52 0.64
CA TYR A 146 -4.51 -22.69 -0.45
C TYR A 146 -3.37 -23.62 -0.05
N GLU A 147 -3.21 -24.71 -0.83
CA GLU A 147 -2.15 -25.71 -0.61
C GLU A 147 -0.74 -25.13 -0.80
N GLU A 148 -0.63 -24.06 -1.57
CA GLU A 148 0.63 -23.34 -1.81
C GLU A 148 1.13 -22.62 -0.57
N CYS A 149 0.21 -22.26 0.33
CA CYS A 149 0.51 -21.63 1.61
C CYS A 149 1.00 -22.71 2.59
N SER A 150 2.29 -22.92 2.63
CA SER A 150 2.93 -23.86 3.54
C SER A 150 3.89 -23.14 4.50
N THR A 151 4.14 -23.76 5.65
CA THR A 151 5.15 -23.24 6.58
C THR A 151 6.51 -23.14 5.88
N PRO A 152 7.22 -22.01 6.03
CA PRO A 152 8.48 -21.79 5.35
C PRO A 152 9.51 -22.85 5.74
N LYS A 153 10.05 -23.55 4.74
CA LYS A 153 11.09 -24.55 4.89
C LYS A 153 12.36 -24.07 4.21
N LEU A 154 13.45 -23.94 4.97
CA LEU A 154 14.76 -23.55 4.43
C LEU A 154 15.26 -24.49 3.32
N LYS A 155 14.77 -25.74 3.28
CA LYS A 155 15.10 -26.69 2.22
C LYS A 155 14.63 -26.25 0.82
N HIS A 156 13.60 -25.39 0.73
CA HIS A 156 13.06 -24.87 -0.53
C HIS A 156 13.63 -23.49 -0.87
N PHE A 157 14.73 -23.09 -0.21
CA PHE A 157 15.43 -21.86 -0.52
C PHE A 157 16.06 -21.94 -1.91
N ASP A 158 15.60 -21.09 -2.81
CA ASP A 158 16.15 -20.98 -4.16
C ASP A 158 16.71 -19.57 -4.38
N LYS A 159 18.03 -19.52 -4.53
CA LYS A 159 18.78 -18.28 -4.73
C LYS A 159 18.37 -17.53 -6.00
N GLN A 160 17.95 -18.24 -7.03
CA GLN A 160 17.54 -17.67 -8.30
C GLN A 160 16.18 -16.94 -8.16
N TYR A 161 15.22 -17.52 -7.43
CA TYR A 161 13.95 -16.86 -7.13
C TYR A 161 14.16 -15.61 -6.27
N ILE A 162 14.98 -15.70 -5.24
CA ILE A 162 15.28 -14.53 -4.39
C ILE A 162 15.93 -13.41 -5.20
N TYR A 163 16.90 -13.74 -6.05
CA TYR A 163 17.53 -12.76 -6.93
C TYR A 163 16.51 -12.09 -7.87
N SER A 164 15.64 -12.87 -8.52
CA SER A 164 14.61 -12.36 -9.41
C SER A 164 13.61 -11.46 -8.68
N LEU A 165 13.15 -11.87 -7.49
CA LEU A 165 12.24 -11.08 -6.65
C LEU A 165 12.90 -9.80 -6.17
N SER A 166 14.16 -9.86 -5.71
CA SER A 166 14.91 -8.70 -5.22
C SER A 166 15.23 -7.72 -6.34
N SER A 167 15.61 -8.21 -7.52
CA SER A 167 15.86 -7.38 -8.69
C SER A 167 14.58 -6.62 -9.12
N PHE A 168 13.46 -7.33 -9.22
CA PHE A 168 12.17 -6.71 -9.52
C PHE A 168 11.75 -5.69 -8.44
N ALA A 169 11.93 -6.02 -7.16
CA ALA A 169 11.64 -5.12 -6.06
C ALA A 169 12.55 -3.88 -6.11
N GLY A 170 13.84 -4.04 -6.42
CA GLY A 170 14.79 -2.93 -6.57
C GLY A 170 14.40 -1.97 -7.67
N TRP A 171 14.03 -2.45 -8.85
CA TRP A 171 13.53 -1.61 -9.94
C TRP A 171 12.22 -0.90 -9.58
N THR A 172 11.32 -1.58 -8.88
CA THR A 172 10.07 -0.98 -8.39
C THR A 172 10.34 0.11 -7.36
N LEU A 173 11.26 -0.15 -6.42
CA LEU A 173 11.69 0.83 -5.42
C LEU A 173 12.32 2.07 -6.07
N TYR A 174 13.20 1.86 -7.05
CA TYR A 174 13.80 2.96 -7.82
C TYR A 174 12.72 3.79 -8.53
N SER A 175 11.80 3.15 -9.26
CA SER A 175 10.71 3.82 -9.96
C SER A 175 9.81 4.61 -9.00
N THR A 176 9.40 3.99 -7.89
CA THR A 176 8.57 4.64 -6.85
C THR A 176 9.33 5.79 -6.19
N GLY A 177 10.62 5.61 -5.91
CA GLY A 177 11.50 6.65 -5.38
C GLY A 177 11.61 7.86 -6.31
N CYS A 178 11.72 7.65 -7.62
CA CYS A 178 11.68 8.73 -8.61
C CYS A 178 10.34 9.48 -8.62
N ILE A 179 9.20 8.76 -8.50
CA ILE A 179 7.88 9.38 -8.46
C ILE A 179 7.73 10.22 -7.18
N ILE A 180 8.11 9.68 -6.03
CA ILE A 180 8.07 10.41 -4.75
C ILE A 180 9.02 11.61 -4.81
N GLY A 181 10.25 11.42 -5.28
CA GLY A 181 11.24 12.49 -5.43
C GLY A 181 10.74 13.61 -6.32
N ARG A 182 10.09 13.30 -7.44
CA ARG A 182 9.45 14.29 -8.31
C ARG A 182 8.37 15.05 -7.57
N THR A 183 7.44 14.35 -6.91
CA THR A 183 6.29 14.97 -6.26
C THR A 183 6.72 15.87 -5.10
N GLN A 184 7.61 15.38 -4.24
CA GLN A 184 8.13 16.15 -3.11
C GLN A 184 9.10 17.25 -3.56
N GLY A 185 9.89 16.98 -4.60
CA GLY A 185 10.78 17.96 -5.19
C GLY A 185 10.01 19.17 -5.76
N ILE A 186 8.91 18.94 -6.48
CA ILE A 186 8.03 20.01 -6.96
C ILE A 186 7.46 20.80 -5.77
N ALA A 187 6.98 20.12 -4.71
CA ALA A 187 6.45 20.80 -3.53
C ALA A 187 7.50 21.70 -2.86
N ILE A 188 8.76 21.25 -2.74
CA ILE A 188 9.86 22.04 -2.19
C ILE A 188 10.14 23.27 -3.07
N VAL A 189 10.24 23.09 -4.38
CA VAL A 189 10.48 24.18 -5.34
C VAL A 189 9.36 25.22 -5.30
N LEU A 190 8.09 24.76 -5.33
CA LEU A 190 6.93 25.66 -5.23
C LEU A 190 6.94 26.44 -3.92
N ASN A 191 7.20 25.77 -2.80
CA ASN A 191 7.27 26.43 -1.50
C ASN A 191 8.36 27.50 -1.47
N LYS A 192 9.56 27.16 -1.98
CA LYS A 192 10.71 28.06 -1.95
C LYS A 192 10.57 29.26 -2.88
N PHE A 193 10.02 29.10 -4.07
CA PHE A 193 9.98 30.16 -5.09
C PHE A 193 8.63 30.85 -5.21
N MET A 194 7.53 30.19 -4.88
CA MET A 194 6.17 30.71 -5.03
C MET A 194 5.42 30.86 -3.71
N GLY A 195 6.02 30.39 -2.61
CA GLY A 195 5.48 30.52 -1.26
C GLY A 195 4.47 29.45 -0.86
N ALA A 196 4.06 29.54 0.41
CA ALA A 196 3.23 28.51 1.05
C ALA A 196 1.83 28.39 0.42
N THR A 197 1.24 29.49 -0.06
CA THR A 197 -0.11 29.51 -0.64
C THR A 197 -0.19 28.66 -1.92
N ILE A 198 0.76 28.82 -2.83
CA ILE A 198 0.81 28.03 -4.08
C ILE A 198 1.14 26.56 -3.77
N ASN A 199 2.02 26.31 -2.79
CA ASN A 199 2.31 24.95 -2.36
C ASN A 199 1.09 24.26 -1.73
N ALA A 200 0.26 25.00 -0.99
CA ALA A 200 -1.01 24.48 -0.46
C ALA A 200 -2.00 24.16 -1.59
N ALA A 201 -2.13 25.02 -2.60
CA ALA A 201 -2.94 24.77 -3.79
C ALA A 201 -2.48 23.49 -4.53
N TYR A 202 -1.16 23.32 -4.70
CA TYR A 202 -0.58 22.11 -5.28
C TYR A 202 -0.90 20.86 -4.43
N GLY A 203 -0.85 20.95 -3.11
CA GLY A 203 -1.23 19.88 -2.19
C GLY A 203 -2.70 19.43 -2.37
N ILE A 204 -3.62 20.40 -2.56
CA ILE A 204 -5.03 20.12 -2.84
C ILE A 204 -5.17 19.41 -4.21
N ALA A 205 -4.49 19.90 -5.24
CA ALA A 205 -4.50 19.28 -6.56
C ALA A 205 -3.97 17.83 -6.51
N LEU A 206 -2.94 17.55 -5.70
CA LEU A 206 -2.44 16.18 -5.49
C LEU A 206 -3.48 15.28 -4.80
N GLN A 207 -4.27 15.80 -3.86
CA GLN A 207 -5.32 15.02 -3.20
C GLN A 207 -6.46 14.67 -4.18
N VAL A 208 -6.89 15.63 -5.00
CA VAL A 208 -7.89 15.39 -6.07
C VAL A 208 -7.34 14.34 -7.07
N ASN A 209 -6.11 14.52 -7.53
CA ASN A 209 -5.45 13.56 -8.42
C ASN A 209 -5.38 12.17 -7.80
N GLY A 210 -5.04 12.07 -6.50
CA GLY A 210 -5.02 10.81 -5.76
C GLY A 210 -6.37 10.11 -5.72
N ALA A 211 -7.45 10.84 -5.44
CA ALA A 211 -8.81 10.32 -5.39
C ALA A 211 -9.26 9.78 -6.77
N VAL A 212 -9.00 10.54 -7.84
CA VAL A 212 -9.30 10.10 -9.21
C VAL A 212 -8.45 8.89 -9.61
N SER A 213 -7.16 8.91 -9.30
CA SER A 213 -6.23 7.80 -9.61
C SER A 213 -6.60 6.51 -8.88
N PHE A 214 -7.15 6.59 -7.68
CA PHE A 214 -7.59 5.43 -6.91
C PHE A 214 -8.63 4.59 -7.67
N ILE A 215 -9.55 5.23 -8.37
CA ILE A 215 -10.59 4.55 -9.17
C ILE A 215 -9.97 3.78 -10.33
N SER A 216 -9.04 4.41 -11.05
CA SER A 216 -8.31 3.76 -12.15
C SER A 216 -7.46 2.59 -11.66
N GLN A 217 -6.76 2.77 -10.54
CA GLN A 217 -5.94 1.71 -9.94
C GLN A 217 -6.79 0.52 -9.47
N SER A 218 -7.97 0.76 -8.94
CA SER A 218 -8.89 -0.31 -8.51
C SER A 218 -9.30 -1.20 -9.69
N LEU A 219 -9.60 -0.62 -10.85
CA LEU A 219 -9.90 -1.37 -12.07
C LEU A 219 -8.68 -2.18 -12.54
N LEU A 220 -7.50 -1.56 -12.58
CA LEU A 220 -6.26 -2.23 -12.98
C LEU A 220 -5.88 -3.37 -12.03
N ASN A 221 -6.06 -3.19 -10.73
CA ASN A 221 -5.80 -4.23 -9.74
C ASN A 221 -6.70 -5.47 -9.95
N ALA A 222 -7.93 -5.29 -10.41
CA ALA A 222 -8.82 -6.40 -10.76
C ALA A 222 -8.43 -7.09 -12.07
N MET A 223 -7.93 -6.35 -13.06
CA MET A 223 -7.62 -6.86 -14.40
C MET A 223 -6.20 -7.46 -14.51
N ASN A 224 -5.23 -6.92 -13.79
CA ASN A 224 -3.82 -7.33 -13.87
C ASN A 224 -3.58 -8.83 -13.65
N PRO A 225 -4.18 -9.51 -12.64
CA PRO A 225 -3.97 -10.94 -12.44
C PRO A 225 -4.43 -11.77 -13.66
N GLN A 226 -5.55 -11.39 -14.27
CA GLN A 226 -6.12 -12.07 -15.44
C GLN A 226 -5.23 -11.90 -16.68
N ILE A 227 -4.68 -10.70 -16.88
CA ILE A 227 -3.73 -10.40 -17.97
C ILE A 227 -2.46 -11.25 -17.81
N VAL A 228 -1.90 -11.27 -16.59
CA VAL A 228 -0.69 -12.07 -16.29
C VAL A 228 -0.93 -13.57 -16.44
N LYS A 229 -2.10 -14.06 -16.03
CA LYS A 229 -2.50 -15.47 -16.24
C LYS A 229 -2.61 -15.81 -17.72
N ALA A 230 -3.24 -14.94 -18.51
CA ALA A 230 -3.36 -15.14 -19.95
C ALA A 230 -1.98 -15.18 -20.64
N GLU A 231 -1.03 -14.33 -20.21
CA GLU A 231 0.34 -14.37 -20.68
C GLU A 231 1.06 -15.66 -20.27
N GLY A 232 0.90 -16.08 -19.01
CA GLY A 232 1.46 -17.34 -18.50
C GLY A 232 0.96 -18.58 -19.27
N ALA A 233 -0.31 -18.55 -19.72
CA ALA A 233 -0.92 -19.58 -20.55
C ALA A 233 -0.54 -19.48 -22.04
N GLY A 234 0.26 -18.48 -22.45
CA GLY A 234 0.63 -18.25 -23.85
C GLY A 234 -0.49 -17.71 -24.75
N ASN A 235 -1.62 -17.31 -24.16
CA ASN A 235 -2.79 -16.84 -24.90
C ASN A 235 -2.70 -15.35 -25.20
N ARG A 236 -1.88 -14.98 -26.16
CA ARG A 236 -1.62 -13.59 -26.56
C ARG A 236 -2.87 -12.83 -27.00
N GLN A 237 -3.81 -13.52 -27.66
CA GLN A 237 -5.05 -12.88 -28.08
C GLN A 237 -5.90 -12.44 -26.89
N ARG A 238 -5.97 -13.27 -25.84
CA ARG A 238 -6.67 -12.93 -24.60
C ARG A 238 -5.99 -11.78 -23.85
N VAL A 239 -4.66 -11.73 -23.82
CA VAL A 239 -3.89 -10.61 -23.23
C VAL A 239 -4.26 -9.30 -23.90
N LEU A 240 -4.24 -9.24 -25.25
CA LEU A 240 -4.58 -8.04 -25.99
C LEU A 240 -6.02 -7.61 -25.74
N ARG A 241 -6.97 -8.55 -25.80
CA ARG A 241 -8.39 -8.26 -25.55
C ARG A 241 -8.64 -7.72 -24.13
N LEU A 242 -8.03 -8.32 -23.10
CA LEU A 242 -8.15 -7.86 -21.72
C LEU A 242 -7.54 -6.47 -21.53
N SER A 243 -6.38 -6.22 -22.15
CA SER A 243 -5.72 -4.91 -22.11
C SER A 243 -6.54 -3.81 -22.81
N GLU A 244 -7.15 -4.13 -23.95
CA GLU A 244 -8.07 -3.23 -24.67
C GLU A 244 -9.31 -2.92 -23.82
N ILE A 245 -9.93 -3.92 -23.22
CA ILE A 245 -11.08 -3.76 -22.33
C ILE A 245 -10.71 -2.88 -21.13
N ALA A 246 -9.58 -3.17 -20.46
CA ALA A 246 -9.12 -2.39 -19.32
C ALA A 246 -8.87 -0.92 -19.67
N SER A 247 -8.23 -0.67 -20.81
CA SER A 247 -7.96 0.68 -21.30
C SER A 247 -9.26 1.43 -21.65
N LYS A 248 -10.17 0.81 -22.41
CA LYS A 248 -11.43 1.42 -22.82
C LYS A 248 -12.34 1.74 -21.63
N PHE A 249 -12.58 0.77 -20.76
CA PHE A 249 -13.44 0.99 -19.59
C PHE A 249 -12.78 1.89 -18.55
N GLY A 250 -11.46 1.82 -18.39
CA GLY A 250 -10.71 2.74 -17.54
C GLY A 250 -10.86 4.18 -18.01
N PHE A 251 -10.73 4.44 -19.31
CA PHE A 251 -10.92 5.77 -19.87
C PHE A 251 -12.37 6.26 -19.71
N LEU A 252 -13.37 5.43 -20.03
CA LEU A 252 -14.77 5.81 -19.89
C LEU A 252 -15.16 6.13 -18.44
N LEU A 253 -14.69 5.30 -17.50
CA LEU A 253 -14.92 5.52 -16.07
C LEU A 253 -14.28 6.82 -15.58
N LEU A 254 -13.03 7.07 -15.97
CA LEU A 254 -12.36 8.31 -15.64
C LEU A 254 -13.04 9.52 -16.28
N ALA A 255 -13.41 9.45 -17.55
CA ALA A 255 -14.08 10.54 -18.26
C ALA A 255 -15.41 10.88 -17.59
N LEU A 256 -16.20 9.88 -17.20
CA LEU A 256 -17.48 10.06 -16.51
C LEU A 256 -17.33 10.83 -15.18
N LEU A 257 -16.21 10.64 -14.48
CA LEU A 257 -15.96 11.29 -13.18
C LEU A 257 -15.20 12.62 -13.33
N VAL A 258 -14.18 12.65 -14.18
CA VAL A 258 -13.28 13.81 -14.30
C VAL A 258 -13.96 14.97 -15.03
N ILE A 259 -14.77 14.69 -16.07
CA ILE A 259 -15.41 15.76 -16.84
C ILE A 259 -16.32 16.63 -15.94
N PRO A 260 -17.32 16.07 -15.21
CA PRO A 260 -18.14 16.89 -14.32
C PRO A 260 -17.32 17.47 -13.16
N LEU A 261 -16.32 16.75 -12.63
CA LEU A 261 -15.46 17.24 -11.56
C LEU A 261 -14.68 18.51 -12.00
N VAL A 262 -14.14 18.53 -13.21
CA VAL A 262 -13.42 19.70 -13.74
C VAL A 262 -14.37 20.86 -13.99
N MET A 263 -15.57 20.59 -14.52
CA MET A 263 -16.58 21.64 -14.78
C MET A 263 -17.07 22.31 -13.50
N GLU A 264 -17.21 21.55 -12.42
CA GLU A 264 -17.75 22.03 -11.14
C GLU A 264 -16.67 22.13 -10.03
N MET A 265 -15.39 22.19 -10.40
CA MET A 265 -14.27 22.14 -9.45
C MET A 265 -14.38 23.20 -8.36
N ALA A 266 -14.76 24.43 -8.71
CA ALA A 266 -14.91 25.52 -7.75
C ALA A 266 -15.99 25.22 -6.68
N GLN A 267 -17.11 24.60 -7.09
CA GLN A 267 -18.18 24.25 -6.16
C GLN A 267 -17.79 23.05 -5.30
N VAL A 268 -17.11 22.06 -5.87
CA VAL A 268 -16.60 20.88 -5.15
C VAL A 268 -15.60 21.30 -4.10
N LEU A 269 -14.65 22.17 -4.43
CA LEU A 269 -13.66 22.69 -3.48
C LEU A 269 -14.30 23.51 -2.37
N LYS A 270 -15.29 24.34 -2.69
CA LYS A 270 -16.04 25.10 -1.69
C LYS A 270 -16.82 24.20 -0.73
N LEU A 271 -17.43 23.12 -1.23
CA LEU A 271 -18.15 22.16 -0.40
C LEU A 271 -17.19 21.35 0.49
N TRP A 272 -15.99 21.03 -0.02
CA TRP A 272 -15.03 20.19 0.68
C TRP A 272 -14.19 20.97 1.70
N LEU A 273 -13.67 22.13 1.30
CA LEU A 273 -12.69 22.90 2.10
C LEU A 273 -13.29 24.19 2.70
N ASN A 274 -14.51 24.55 2.32
CA ASN A 274 -15.17 25.81 2.65
C ASN A 274 -14.43 27.04 2.08
N GLU A 275 -13.11 27.18 2.40
CA GLU A 275 -12.19 28.14 1.83
C GLU A 275 -10.97 27.42 1.26
N TYR A 276 -10.48 27.84 0.11
CA TYR A 276 -9.30 27.26 -0.54
C TYR A 276 -8.36 28.37 -1.08
N PRO A 277 -7.04 28.09 -1.16
CA PRO A 277 -6.07 29.08 -1.62
C PRO A 277 -6.34 29.54 -3.06
N PRO A 278 -6.08 30.81 -3.40
CA PRO A 278 -6.14 31.29 -4.77
C PRO A 278 -5.19 30.50 -5.67
N GLY A 279 -5.62 30.19 -6.90
CA GLY A 279 -4.85 29.37 -7.84
C GLY A 279 -5.03 27.86 -7.68
N THR A 280 -6.01 27.41 -6.88
CA THR A 280 -6.35 25.98 -6.74
C THR A 280 -7.27 25.49 -7.90
N VAL A 281 -8.00 26.38 -8.53
CA VAL A 281 -8.90 26.14 -9.70
C VAL A 281 -8.25 26.64 -10.97
#